data_d3c8c9867305589cd367323e8d91cd72
#
_entry.id   d3c8c9867305589cd367323e8d91cd72
#
_cell.length_a   1.000
_cell.length_b   1.000
_cell.length_c   1.000
_cell.angle_alpha   90.00
_cell.angle_beta   90.00
_cell.angle_gamma   90.00
#
_symmetry.space_group_name_H-M   'P 1'
#
loop_
_entity.id
_entity.type
_entity.pdbx_description
1 polymer ?
#
loop_
_entity_poly.entity_id
_entity_poly.type
_entity_poly.pdbx_seq_one_letter_code
_entity_poly.pdbx_strand_id
1 'polypeptide(L)'
;MCIRDRDISPNGVERFKTLIKSNAYDDVAFHRVIKDKLVQAGDVEFGKKGNIDYGKIGTGKSGLGTIKSEVDKDFNYTKGSVGLARSLKYDTEDSQFFIILQDEPLYEGEYTPIGKVIFGLEALEKIKHLDKSEYVLRPDFINTLRLFN
;
A
#
# COMPACT_ATOMS: atom_id res chain seq x y z
N MET A 1 -10.23 -4.01 6.41
CA MET A 1 -9.06 -4.79 5.98
C MET A 1 -8.72 -5.81 7.06
N CYS A 2 -8.43 -7.05 6.71
CA CYS A 2 -7.96 -8.06 7.64
C CYS A 2 -6.45 -8.27 7.40
N ILE A 3 -5.65 -8.17 8.45
CA ILE A 3 -4.21 -8.46 8.41
C ILE A 3 -4.05 -9.91 8.86
N ARG A 4 -4.03 -10.85 7.93
CA ARG A 4 -4.00 -12.30 8.23
C ARG A 4 -2.65 -12.97 7.98
N ASP A 5 -1.73 -12.30 7.30
CA ASP A 5 -0.55 -12.99 6.77
C ASP A 5 0.67 -12.87 7.68
N ARG A 6 0.44 -12.84 9.02
CA ARG A 6 1.52 -12.82 10.01
C ARG A 6 2.46 -14.02 9.90
N ASP A 7 1.95 -15.16 9.46
CA ASP A 7 2.75 -16.37 9.31
C ASP A 7 3.57 -16.35 8.01
N ILE A 8 3.11 -15.63 6.98
CA ILE A 8 3.78 -15.50 5.69
C ILE A 8 4.78 -14.34 5.71
N SER A 9 4.38 -13.18 6.23
CA SER A 9 5.16 -11.95 6.21
C SER A 9 5.19 -11.24 7.58
N PRO A 10 5.81 -11.85 8.60
CA PRO A 10 5.79 -11.30 9.95
C PRO A 10 6.38 -9.89 10.06
N ASN A 11 7.49 -9.60 9.36
CA ASN A 11 8.11 -8.27 9.39
C ASN A 11 7.29 -7.23 8.63
N GLY A 12 6.73 -7.59 7.48
CA GLY A 12 5.85 -6.72 6.70
C GLY A 12 4.60 -6.34 7.47
N VAL A 13 3.94 -7.31 8.09
CA VAL A 13 2.77 -7.09 8.93
C VAL A 13 3.11 -6.24 10.16
N GLU A 14 4.22 -6.49 10.83
CA GLU A 14 4.61 -5.73 12.02
C GLU A 14 4.98 -4.27 11.67
N ARG A 15 5.69 -4.05 10.56
CA ARG A 15 5.97 -2.69 10.04
C ARG A 15 4.66 -1.94 9.78
N PHE A 16 3.73 -2.55 9.09
CA PHE A 16 2.44 -1.93 8.76
C PHE A 16 1.66 -1.58 10.04
N LYS A 17 1.60 -2.49 11.01
CA LYS A 17 0.97 -2.23 12.32
C LYS A 17 1.65 -1.12 13.11
N THR A 18 2.97 -1.06 13.11
CA THR A 18 3.75 -0.01 13.77
C THR A 18 3.39 1.36 13.23
N LEU A 19 3.32 1.49 11.91
CA LEU A 19 2.94 2.75 11.25
C LEU A 19 1.46 3.12 11.49
N ILE A 20 0.57 2.13 11.58
CA ILE A 20 -0.83 2.39 11.98
C ILE A 20 -0.90 2.91 13.43
N LYS A 21 -0.20 2.28 14.36
CA LYS A 21 -0.21 2.68 15.78
C LYS A 21 0.35 4.08 16.01
N SER A 22 1.31 4.51 15.19
CA SER A 22 1.88 5.86 15.23
C SER A 22 1.05 6.90 14.47
N ASN A 23 -0.11 6.53 13.91
CA ASN A 23 -0.94 7.37 13.03
C ASN A 23 -0.20 7.87 11.78
N ALA A 24 0.86 7.18 11.36
CA ALA A 24 1.68 7.61 10.22
C ALA A 24 0.89 7.66 8.90
N TYR A 25 -0.15 6.83 8.76
CA TYR A 25 -0.98 6.77 7.57
C TYR A 25 -2.14 7.78 7.54
N ASP A 26 -2.37 8.54 8.60
CA ASP A 26 -3.44 9.54 8.60
C ASP A 26 -3.12 10.65 7.59
N ASP A 27 -4.12 11.05 6.84
CA ASP A 27 -4.02 12.07 5.79
C ASP A 27 -3.01 11.75 4.67
N VAL A 28 -2.69 10.49 4.44
CA VAL A 28 -1.79 10.06 3.36
C VAL A 28 -2.56 9.82 2.06
N ALA A 29 -2.01 10.33 0.96
CA ALA A 29 -2.59 10.25 -0.37
C ALA A 29 -2.59 8.85 -0.97
N PHE A 30 -3.63 8.49 -1.71
CA PHE A 30 -3.57 7.48 -2.75
C PHE A 30 -2.90 8.09 -3.97
N HIS A 31 -1.59 8.07 -4.00
CA HIS A 31 -0.77 8.82 -4.95
C HIS A 31 -0.60 8.14 -6.31
N ARG A 32 -0.80 6.82 -6.37
CA ARG A 32 -0.74 6.04 -7.61
C ARG A 32 -1.98 5.18 -7.73
N VAL A 33 -2.71 5.36 -8.82
CA VAL A 33 -3.94 4.62 -9.10
C VAL A 33 -3.94 4.17 -10.55
N ILE A 34 -4.05 2.87 -10.76
CA ILE A 34 -4.30 2.27 -12.07
C ILE A 34 -5.74 1.79 -12.04
N LYS A 35 -6.58 2.42 -12.84
CA LYS A 35 -8.02 2.14 -12.89
C LYS A 35 -8.28 0.64 -13.03
N ASP A 36 -9.22 0.14 -12.24
CA ASP A 36 -9.66 -1.26 -12.21
C ASP A 36 -8.54 -2.29 -11.88
N LYS A 37 -7.31 -1.85 -11.64
CA LYS A 37 -6.17 -2.72 -11.36
C LYS A 37 -5.66 -2.59 -9.94
N LEU A 38 -5.20 -1.41 -9.52
CA LEU A 38 -4.66 -1.20 -8.17
C LEU A 38 -4.77 0.24 -7.69
N VAL A 39 -4.77 0.41 -6.38
CA VAL A 39 -4.54 1.67 -5.68
C VAL A 39 -3.33 1.54 -4.77
N GLN A 40 -2.45 2.54 -4.76
CA GLN A 40 -1.23 2.58 -3.94
C GLN A 40 -1.21 3.84 -3.08
N ALA A 41 -0.84 3.66 -1.82
CA ALA A 41 -0.73 4.71 -0.81
C ALA A 41 0.49 4.45 0.09
N GLY A 42 0.62 5.23 1.17
CA GLY A 42 1.59 4.96 2.22
C GLY A 42 2.92 5.71 2.07
N ASP A 43 3.01 6.68 1.17
CA ASP A 43 4.13 7.64 1.19
C ASP A 43 3.91 8.64 2.35
N VAL A 44 4.44 8.29 3.50
CA VAL A 44 4.24 9.06 4.74
C VAL A 44 5.12 10.31 4.82
N GLU A 45 6.11 10.41 3.95
CA GLU A 45 7.04 11.54 3.89
C GLU A 45 6.55 12.64 2.95
N PHE A 46 6.18 12.29 1.72
CA PHE A 46 5.83 13.26 0.67
C PHE A 46 4.35 13.28 0.29
N GLY A 47 3.54 12.37 0.84
CA GLY A 47 2.12 12.19 0.48
C GLY A 47 1.11 12.76 1.47
N LYS A 48 1.49 13.61 2.41
CA LYS A 48 0.58 14.16 3.43
C LYS A 48 -0.32 15.26 2.87
N LYS A 49 -1.60 15.19 3.22
CA LYS A 49 -2.59 16.22 2.87
C LYS A 49 -2.12 17.62 3.31
N GLY A 50 -2.21 18.58 2.41
CA GLY A 50 -1.74 19.94 2.64
C GLY A 50 -0.23 20.15 2.50
N ASN A 51 0.55 19.08 2.32
CA ASN A 51 2.00 19.14 2.16
C ASN A 51 2.54 18.09 1.16
N ILE A 52 1.81 17.86 0.07
CA ILE A 52 2.25 16.92 -0.97
C ILE A 52 3.42 17.51 -1.76
N ASP A 53 4.51 16.79 -1.83
CA ASP A 53 5.59 17.07 -2.79
C ASP A 53 5.40 16.23 -4.05
N TYR A 54 4.75 16.79 -5.06
CA TYR A 54 4.48 16.10 -6.33
C TYR A 54 5.72 15.74 -7.13
N GLY A 55 6.88 16.33 -6.82
CA GLY A 55 8.15 15.97 -7.46
C GLY A 55 8.81 14.73 -6.84
N LYS A 56 8.41 14.35 -5.63
CA LYS A 56 9.03 13.26 -4.86
C LYS A 56 8.04 12.18 -4.42
N ILE A 57 6.74 12.43 -4.51
CA ILE A 57 5.73 11.46 -4.07
C ILE A 57 5.92 10.10 -4.75
N GLY A 58 5.79 9.06 -3.97
CA GLY A 58 6.10 7.67 -4.38
C GLY A 58 7.53 7.24 -4.06
N THR A 59 8.39 8.15 -3.59
CA THR A 59 9.78 7.86 -3.18
C THR A 59 10.01 7.96 -1.67
N GLY A 60 9.05 8.47 -0.93
CA GLY A 60 9.15 8.72 0.50
C GLY A 60 9.30 7.47 1.35
N LYS A 61 9.89 7.65 2.52
CA LYS A 61 10.24 6.63 3.50
C LYS A 61 9.65 6.94 4.88
N SER A 62 9.55 5.91 5.72
CA SER A 62 9.05 6.08 7.10
C SER A 62 10.09 6.63 8.08
N GLY A 63 11.37 6.58 7.73
CA GLY A 63 12.47 6.85 8.65
C GLY A 63 12.87 5.65 9.53
N LEU A 64 12.15 4.53 9.44
CA LEU A 64 12.43 3.31 10.21
C LEU A 64 13.35 2.31 9.48
N GLY A 65 13.87 2.68 8.31
CA GLY A 65 14.66 1.81 7.44
C GLY A 65 13.79 0.85 6.61
N THR A 66 14.41 0.17 5.66
CA THR A 66 13.74 -0.85 4.84
C THR A 66 13.61 -2.17 5.56
N ILE A 67 12.72 -3.02 5.10
CA ILE A 67 12.56 -4.38 5.58
C ILE A 67 12.84 -5.38 4.45
N LYS A 68 13.19 -6.61 4.84
CA LYS A 68 13.42 -7.71 3.91
C LYS A 68 12.11 -8.09 3.22
N SER A 69 12.19 -8.38 1.93
CA SER A 69 11.06 -8.92 1.18
C SER A 69 10.68 -10.32 1.71
N GLU A 70 9.40 -10.50 2.01
CA GLU A 70 8.82 -11.76 2.49
C GLU A 70 7.82 -12.27 1.46
N VAL A 71 8.34 -12.65 0.29
CA VAL A 71 7.54 -13.12 -0.84
C VAL A 71 7.17 -14.60 -0.68
N ASP A 72 5.96 -14.94 -1.10
CA ASP A 72 5.45 -16.31 -1.09
C ASP A 72 4.84 -16.62 -2.47
N LYS A 73 5.33 -17.68 -3.11
CA LYS A 73 4.85 -18.13 -4.42
C LYS A 73 3.47 -18.82 -4.36
N ASP A 74 3.09 -19.29 -3.18
CA ASP A 74 1.82 -19.95 -2.95
C ASP A 74 0.72 -18.96 -2.52
N PHE A 75 1.09 -17.69 -2.29
CA PHE A 75 0.13 -16.63 -2.00
C PHE A 75 -0.50 -16.12 -3.29
N ASN A 76 -1.81 -16.31 -3.44
CA ASN A 76 -2.56 -15.86 -4.61
C ASN A 76 -2.97 -14.39 -4.46
N TYR A 77 -2.46 -13.53 -5.33
CA TYR A 77 -2.88 -12.13 -5.41
C TYR A 77 -4.23 -12.00 -6.12
N THR A 78 -5.30 -12.23 -5.36
CA THR A 78 -6.68 -12.06 -5.81
C THR A 78 -7.22 -10.68 -5.46
N LYS A 79 -8.29 -10.27 -6.12
CA LYS A 79 -8.97 -8.98 -5.86
C LYS A 79 -9.13 -8.72 -4.35
N GLY A 80 -8.67 -7.57 -3.91
CA GLY A 80 -8.64 -7.15 -2.51
C GLY A 80 -7.35 -7.48 -1.76
N SER A 81 -6.42 -8.26 -2.32
CA SER A 81 -5.13 -8.52 -1.68
C SER A 81 -4.34 -7.23 -1.49
N VAL A 82 -3.63 -7.14 -0.36
CA VAL A 82 -2.81 -6.01 0.05
C VAL A 82 -1.35 -6.45 0.11
N GLY A 83 -0.47 -5.75 -0.59
CA GLY A 83 0.96 -6.01 -0.58
C GLY A 83 1.78 -4.75 -0.27
N LEU A 84 3.01 -4.94 0.20
CA LEU A 84 3.96 -3.85 0.35
C LEU A 84 4.57 -3.49 -1.00
N ALA A 85 4.62 -2.18 -1.28
CA ALA A 85 5.33 -1.67 -2.43
C ALA A 85 6.85 -1.64 -2.16
N ARG A 86 7.61 -1.88 -3.21
CA ARG A 86 9.08 -1.82 -3.20
C ARG A 86 9.59 -1.11 -4.45
N SER A 87 10.85 -0.75 -4.47
CA SER A 87 11.53 -0.32 -5.69
C SER A 87 11.74 -1.51 -6.64
N LEU A 88 12.52 -1.34 -7.70
CA LEU A 88 12.91 -2.46 -8.57
C LEU A 88 13.75 -3.53 -7.84
N LYS A 89 14.37 -3.17 -6.71
CA LYS A 89 15.17 -4.09 -5.89
C LYS A 89 14.32 -4.69 -4.78
N TYR A 90 14.56 -5.96 -4.48
CA TYR A 90 14.08 -6.60 -3.26
C TYR A 90 14.68 -5.94 -2.01
N ASP A 91 14.09 -6.16 -0.86
CA ASP A 91 14.52 -5.66 0.45
C ASP A 91 14.50 -4.12 0.54
N THR A 92 13.59 -3.50 -0.21
CA THR A 92 13.40 -2.03 -0.20
C THR A 92 12.01 -1.61 0.24
N GLU A 93 11.19 -2.54 0.70
CA GLU A 93 9.88 -2.28 1.31
C GLU A 93 10.04 -1.40 2.55
N ASP A 94 9.08 -0.52 2.78
CA ASP A 94 9.06 0.32 3.97
C ASP A 94 7.63 0.65 4.41
N SER A 95 7.07 1.77 3.96
CA SER A 95 5.74 2.24 4.38
C SER A 95 4.68 2.13 3.29
N GLN A 96 5.07 2.12 2.02
CA GLN A 96 4.11 2.14 0.92
C GLN A 96 3.49 0.76 0.70
N PHE A 97 2.20 0.75 0.41
CA PHE A 97 1.42 -0.45 0.16
C PHE A 97 0.45 -0.25 -1.00
N PHE A 98 0.02 -1.33 -1.60
CA PHE A 98 -1.00 -1.34 -2.64
C PHE A 98 -2.13 -2.32 -2.32
N ILE A 99 -3.30 -2.03 -2.86
CA ILE A 99 -4.47 -2.91 -2.83
C ILE A 99 -4.84 -3.20 -4.27
N ILE A 100 -4.93 -4.47 -4.64
CA ILE A 100 -5.30 -4.86 -6.00
C ILE A 100 -6.82 -4.93 -6.17
N LEU A 101 -7.30 -4.49 -7.32
CA LEU A 101 -8.72 -4.39 -7.66
C LEU A 101 -9.17 -5.47 -8.63
N GLN A 102 -8.27 -6.29 -9.11
CA GLN A 102 -8.49 -7.49 -9.93
C GLN A 102 -7.49 -8.57 -9.55
N ASP A 103 -7.68 -9.79 -10.03
CA ASP A 103 -6.70 -10.85 -9.82
C ASP A 103 -5.42 -10.55 -10.61
N GLU A 104 -4.25 -10.73 -9.96
CA GLU A 104 -2.95 -10.37 -10.53
C GLU A 104 -1.91 -11.47 -10.28
N PRO A 105 -1.95 -12.57 -11.03
CA PRO A 105 -1.05 -13.71 -10.84
C PRO A 105 0.45 -13.36 -11.00
N LEU A 106 0.76 -12.29 -11.74
CA LEU A 106 2.15 -11.84 -11.93
C LEU A 106 2.78 -11.26 -10.66
N TYR A 107 2.00 -11.04 -9.60
CA TYR A 107 2.50 -10.53 -8.32
C TYR A 107 2.87 -11.65 -7.33
N GLU A 108 2.49 -12.88 -7.64
CA GLU A 108 2.79 -14.08 -6.83
C GLU A 108 4.30 -14.31 -6.78
N GLY A 109 4.85 -14.39 -5.56
CA GLY A 109 6.29 -14.50 -5.34
C GLY A 109 7.11 -13.24 -5.64
N GLU A 110 6.46 -12.12 -5.99
CA GLU A 110 7.13 -10.85 -6.33
C GLU A 110 6.98 -9.78 -5.25
N TYR A 111 5.88 -9.79 -4.52
CA TYR A 111 5.59 -8.78 -3.50
C TYR A 111 5.27 -9.42 -2.16
N THR A 112 5.63 -8.73 -1.08
CA THR A 112 5.33 -9.12 0.30
C THR A 112 3.85 -8.92 0.61
N PRO A 113 3.04 -9.98 0.80
CA PRO A 113 1.64 -9.85 1.15
C PRO A 113 1.47 -9.47 2.63
N ILE A 114 0.51 -8.60 2.95
CA ILE A 114 0.23 -8.19 4.33
C ILE A 114 -1.22 -8.37 4.76
N GLY A 115 -2.11 -8.70 3.85
CA GLY A 115 -3.51 -8.92 4.19
C GLY A 115 -4.46 -8.83 3.01
N LYS A 116 -5.76 -8.75 3.34
CA LYS A 116 -6.83 -8.64 2.36
C LYS A 116 -7.91 -7.67 2.83
N VAL A 117 -8.47 -6.91 1.89
CA VAL A 117 -9.69 -6.14 2.10
C VAL A 117 -10.86 -7.11 2.09
N ILE A 118 -11.59 -7.17 3.20
CA ILE A 118 -12.74 -8.06 3.37
C ILE A 118 -14.08 -7.34 3.19
N PHE A 119 -14.06 -5.99 3.11
CA PHE A 119 -15.26 -5.18 3.09
C PHE A 119 -14.94 -3.75 2.61
N GLY A 120 -15.83 -3.13 1.82
CA GLY A 120 -15.68 -1.76 1.34
C GLY A 120 -14.76 -1.59 0.13
N LEU A 121 -14.49 -2.64 -0.63
CA LEU A 121 -13.63 -2.59 -1.80
C LEU A 121 -14.19 -1.66 -2.89
N GLU A 122 -15.50 -1.55 -2.99
CA GLU A 122 -16.22 -0.67 -3.91
C GLU A 122 -15.91 0.83 -3.70
N ALA A 123 -15.46 1.23 -2.52
CA ALA A 123 -14.99 2.59 -2.27
C ALA A 123 -13.63 2.84 -2.93
N LEU A 124 -12.76 1.84 -2.93
CA LEU A 124 -11.43 1.93 -3.58
C LEU A 124 -11.54 1.98 -5.11
N GLU A 125 -12.54 1.33 -5.69
CA GLU A 125 -12.82 1.37 -7.12
C GLU A 125 -13.23 2.78 -7.61
N LYS A 126 -13.68 3.64 -6.70
CA LYS A 126 -14.11 5.03 -6.99
C LYS A 126 -13.03 6.07 -6.74
N ILE A 127 -11.85 5.67 -6.28
CA ILE A 127 -10.74 6.60 -6.03
C ILE A 127 -10.31 7.28 -7.33
N LYS A 128 -9.98 8.56 -7.22
CA LYS A 128 -9.52 9.39 -8.35
C LYS A 128 -8.32 8.79 -9.04
N HIS A 129 -8.36 8.76 -10.35
CA HIS A 129 -7.30 8.30 -11.24
C HIS A 129 -7.15 9.28 -12.42
N LEU A 130 -6.08 9.16 -13.17
CA LEU A 130 -5.85 9.86 -14.43
C LEU A 130 -5.71 8.83 -15.57
N ASP A 131 -6.31 9.13 -16.71
CA ASP A 131 -6.28 8.20 -17.86
C ASP A 131 -4.89 8.06 -18.50
N LYS A 132 -4.03 9.07 -18.34
CA LYS A 132 -2.69 9.14 -18.98
C LYS A 132 -1.54 9.04 -18.00
N SER A 133 -1.81 8.85 -16.71
CA SER A 133 -0.78 8.77 -15.66
C SER A 133 -1.28 7.91 -14.52
N GLU A 134 -0.41 7.06 -14.00
CA GLU A 134 -0.67 6.29 -12.78
C GLU A 134 -0.59 7.18 -11.52
N TYR A 135 0.21 8.25 -11.56
CA TYR A 135 0.33 9.23 -10.47
C TYR A 135 -0.79 10.25 -10.53
N VAL A 136 -1.46 10.46 -9.42
CA VAL A 136 -2.70 11.24 -9.33
C VAL A 136 -2.43 12.66 -8.84
N LEU A 137 -2.85 13.65 -9.62
CA LEU A 137 -2.93 15.03 -9.16
C LEU A 137 -4.24 15.24 -8.38
N ARG A 138 -4.16 15.93 -7.23
CA ARG A 138 -5.31 16.13 -6.31
C ARG A 138 -5.93 14.80 -5.87
N PRO A 139 -5.16 13.90 -5.25
CA PRO A 139 -5.59 12.56 -4.88
C PRO A 139 -6.67 12.56 -3.80
N ASP A 140 -7.31 11.42 -3.63
CA ASP A 140 -8.06 11.11 -2.42
C ASP A 140 -7.08 10.68 -1.31
N PHE A 141 -7.52 10.75 -0.04
CA PHE A 141 -6.67 10.53 1.12
C PHE A 141 -7.23 9.45 2.04
N ILE A 142 -6.35 8.77 2.74
CA ILE A 142 -6.68 7.99 3.92
C ILE A 142 -6.93 8.98 5.05
N ASN A 143 -8.16 9.21 5.45
CA ASN A 143 -8.43 10.11 6.57
C ASN A 143 -7.84 9.56 7.88
N THR A 144 -8.12 8.28 8.16
CA THR A 144 -7.55 7.58 9.32
C THR A 144 -7.40 6.10 9.02
N LEU A 145 -6.37 5.49 9.60
CA LEU A 145 -6.17 4.04 9.60
C LEU A 145 -5.90 3.57 11.03
N ARG A 146 -6.70 2.60 11.51
CA ARG A 146 -6.63 2.12 12.91
C ARG A 146 -6.67 0.60 12.96
N LEU A 147 -6.03 0.04 13.99
CA LEU A 147 -6.19 -1.37 14.34
C LEU A 147 -7.44 -1.54 15.20
N PHE A 148 -8.20 -2.58 14.93
CA PHE A 148 -9.25 -3.05 15.84
C PHE A 148 -8.70 -4.20 16.69
N ASN A 149 -8.94 -4.13 17.98
CA ASN A 149 -8.63 -5.19 18.94
C ASN A 149 -9.74 -6.24 18.94
#